data_d4e77fac25c30207d30b40a7636f8693
#
_entry.id   d4e77fac25c30207d30b40a7636f8693
#
_cell.length_a   1.000
_cell.length_b   1.000
_cell.length_c   1.000
_cell.angle_alpha   90.00
_cell.angle_beta   90.00
_cell.angle_gamma   90.00
#
_symmetry.space_group_name_H-M   'P 1'
#
loop_
_entity.id
_entity.type
_entity.pdbx_description
1 polymer ?
#
loop_
_entity_poly.entity_id
_entity_poly.type
_entity_poly.pdbx_seq_one_letter_code
_entity_poly.pdbx_strand_id
1 'polypeptide(L)'
;MKPMNPCRLGQTFQYHFVNNPPLFGIEWDQFWTSFLAVFVMSNALALNTLRVGFFRFTITPVQSLEVPAVNKGNMLRGGFGHAFRRLCYIPQCRDIKTCPLGASCPYKTLFEPSPPPGADRLSKNQDIPRPFVFRAPQTYQTRFEKGERFEFGLLLIGRALDFLPYFVLSFRELAGEGLGLNRAKCTLEKVEEIGVSSNGAGPNDILAGADRCVRPDGRLVYSVEDQVFRATRSDTADQWIKTRLREFSAANGNASVQYVTIRFLTPTFLRAGGEVVRHPEFHQLFKRLRDRINALSTFFGDGPLHLDFKGLGERAEKVRTISAQTDWVERFRTSSKTGQRHELSGFVGEATYEGELKEFLPWIALGELVHVGKHAAWGNGWIGMHGIGDSSSDRRPV
;
A
#
# COMPACT_ATOMS: atom_id res chain seq x y z
N MET A 1 -60.60 -11.12 -24.52
CA MET A 1 -59.43 -11.93 -24.28
C MET A 1 -58.82 -11.53 -22.94
N LYS A 2 -58.84 -12.45 -21.98
CA LYS A 2 -58.42 -12.23 -20.57
C LYS A 2 -56.90 -12.25 -20.42
N PRO A 3 -56.30 -11.50 -19.50
CA PRO A 3 -54.85 -11.66 -19.19
C PRO A 3 -54.63 -12.79 -18.19
N MET A 4 -53.57 -13.57 -18.46
CA MET A 4 -53.11 -14.65 -17.57
C MET A 4 -52.22 -14.14 -16.44
N ASN A 5 -52.44 -14.68 -15.24
CA ASN A 5 -51.71 -14.49 -14.02
C ASN A 5 -50.37 -15.28 -14.03
N PRO A 6 -49.27 -14.80 -13.44
CA PRO A 6 -48.09 -15.60 -13.22
C PRO A 6 -48.16 -16.34 -11.89
N CYS A 7 -48.04 -17.66 -11.99
CA CYS A 7 -48.06 -18.58 -10.87
C CYS A 7 -46.66 -18.71 -10.24
N ARG A 8 -46.66 -18.70 -8.93
CA ARG A 8 -45.72 -19.20 -7.92
C ARG A 8 -44.77 -20.33 -8.36
N LEU A 9 -43.52 -20.21 -7.99
CA LEU A 9 -42.66 -21.31 -7.62
C LEU A 9 -41.70 -20.88 -6.54
N GLY A 10 -42.14 -21.04 -5.28
CA GLY A 10 -41.25 -21.15 -4.13
C GLY A 10 -40.85 -22.62 -3.97
N GLN A 11 -39.59 -22.92 -4.22
CA GLN A 11 -39.04 -24.22 -3.79
C GLN A 11 -38.00 -23.95 -2.69
N THR A 12 -38.41 -24.28 -1.48
CA THR A 12 -37.58 -24.44 -0.28
C THR A 12 -36.75 -25.71 -0.48
N PHE A 13 -35.45 -25.59 -0.69
CA PHE A 13 -34.53 -26.71 -0.59
C PHE A 13 -34.25 -26.97 0.88
N GLN A 14 -34.88 -28.03 1.44
CA GLN A 14 -34.47 -28.62 2.72
C GLN A 14 -33.33 -29.59 2.43
N TYR A 15 -32.13 -29.26 2.95
CA TYR A 15 -31.02 -30.22 3.01
C TYR A 15 -31.20 -31.12 4.25
N HIS A 16 -31.44 -32.39 4.03
CA HIS A 16 -31.31 -33.42 5.06
C HIS A 16 -29.82 -33.71 5.29
N PHE A 17 -29.30 -33.35 6.44
CA PHE A 17 -28.00 -33.81 6.90
C PHE A 17 -28.12 -35.26 7.39
N VAL A 18 -27.42 -36.16 6.72
CA VAL A 18 -27.19 -37.52 7.20
C VAL A 18 -26.06 -37.45 8.23
N ASN A 19 -26.35 -37.83 9.48
CA ASN A 19 -25.40 -37.93 10.56
C ASN A 19 -24.37 -39.01 10.30
N ASN A 20 -23.14 -38.65 9.96
CA ASN A 20 -21.96 -39.49 10.11
C ASN A 20 -21.03 -38.88 11.17
N PRO A 21 -20.51 -39.65 12.14
CA PRO A 21 -19.62 -39.13 13.16
C PRO A 21 -18.27 -38.71 12.57
N PRO A 22 -17.63 -37.62 13.07
CA PRO A 22 -16.37 -37.11 12.54
C PRO A 22 -15.20 -38.00 12.95
N LEU A 23 -14.49 -38.52 11.99
CA LEU A 23 -13.11 -38.97 12.15
C LEU A 23 -12.21 -37.74 12.04
N PHE A 24 -11.53 -37.41 13.13
CA PHE A 24 -10.70 -36.24 13.42
C PHE A 24 -11.45 -35.04 14.02
N GLY A 25 -11.08 -34.76 15.29
CA GLY A 25 -11.67 -33.70 16.13
C GLY A 25 -11.28 -32.27 15.71
N ILE A 26 -11.81 -31.83 14.58
CA ILE A 26 -11.79 -30.42 14.19
C ILE A 26 -13.24 -29.94 14.31
N GLU A 27 -13.48 -28.99 15.20
CA GLU A 27 -14.77 -28.30 15.30
C GLU A 27 -14.98 -27.46 14.04
N TRP A 28 -15.67 -28.04 13.09
CA TRP A 28 -15.98 -27.43 11.79
C TRP A 28 -16.79 -26.12 11.89
N ASP A 29 -17.55 -25.94 12.97
CA ASP A 29 -18.35 -24.75 13.22
C ASP A 29 -17.48 -23.51 13.46
N GLN A 30 -16.34 -23.64 14.14
CA GLN A 30 -15.41 -22.51 14.31
C GLN A 30 -14.64 -22.18 13.02
N PHE A 31 -14.32 -23.19 12.22
CA PHE A 31 -13.66 -22.98 10.94
C PHE A 31 -14.60 -22.26 9.96
N TRP A 32 -15.86 -22.70 9.86
CA TRP A 32 -16.84 -22.07 8.97
C TRP A 32 -17.26 -20.69 9.42
N THR A 33 -17.42 -20.43 10.72
CA THR A 33 -17.71 -19.08 11.23
C THR A 33 -16.57 -18.12 10.98
N SER A 34 -15.32 -18.53 11.15
CA SER A 34 -14.16 -17.70 10.83
C SER A 34 -14.01 -17.47 9.32
N PHE A 35 -14.22 -18.49 8.51
CA PHE A 35 -14.16 -18.41 7.04
C PHE A 35 -15.29 -17.55 6.47
N LEU A 36 -16.54 -17.74 6.91
CA LEU A 36 -17.68 -16.91 6.52
C LEU A 36 -17.49 -15.46 6.96
N ALA A 37 -16.96 -15.23 8.17
CA ALA A 37 -16.70 -13.89 8.65
C ALA A 37 -15.67 -13.14 7.80
N VAL A 38 -14.57 -13.78 7.40
CA VAL A 38 -13.57 -13.20 6.49
C VAL A 38 -14.17 -13.00 5.09
N PHE A 39 -14.98 -13.93 4.61
CA PHE A 39 -15.64 -13.86 3.30
C PHE A 39 -16.69 -12.73 3.23
N VAL A 40 -17.52 -12.61 4.29
CA VAL A 40 -18.54 -11.54 4.38
C VAL A 40 -17.88 -10.17 4.52
N MET A 41 -16.76 -10.08 5.24
CA MET A 41 -16.07 -8.80 5.46
C MET A 41 -15.30 -8.30 4.24
N SER A 42 -14.72 -9.19 3.42
CA SER A 42 -14.04 -8.77 2.21
C SER A 42 -15.02 -8.31 1.12
N ASN A 43 -16.21 -8.92 1.06
CA ASN A 43 -17.27 -8.47 0.14
C ASN A 43 -17.86 -7.10 0.53
N ALA A 44 -17.79 -6.71 1.83
CA ALA A 44 -18.27 -5.41 2.29
C ALA A 44 -17.44 -4.24 1.75
N LEU A 45 -16.15 -4.44 1.46
CA LEU A 45 -15.26 -3.38 0.96
C LEU A 45 -15.33 -3.18 -0.57
N ALA A 46 -15.91 -4.14 -1.32
CA ALA A 46 -16.01 -4.11 -2.79
C ALA A 46 -14.67 -3.77 -3.51
N LEU A 47 -13.53 -4.25 -2.95
CA LEU A 47 -12.19 -4.00 -3.46
C LEU A 47 -11.65 -5.14 -4.35
N ASN A 48 -12.53 -6.05 -4.76
CA ASN A 48 -12.21 -7.18 -5.64
C ASN A 48 -11.77 -6.75 -7.05
N THR A 49 -12.09 -5.53 -7.46
CA THR A 49 -11.70 -4.95 -8.75
C THR A 49 -10.47 -4.02 -8.65
N LEU A 50 -10.13 -3.52 -7.46
CA LEU A 50 -8.98 -2.66 -7.29
C LEU A 50 -7.70 -3.50 -7.41
N ARG A 51 -7.01 -3.39 -8.56
CA ARG A 51 -5.74 -4.08 -8.80
C ARG A 51 -4.63 -3.46 -7.95
N VAL A 52 -3.73 -4.29 -7.46
CA VAL A 52 -2.51 -3.89 -6.76
C VAL A 52 -1.35 -4.73 -7.25
N GLY A 53 -0.17 -4.16 -7.36
CA GLY A 53 1.05 -4.88 -7.72
C GLY A 53 2.22 -4.35 -6.93
N PHE A 54 2.97 -5.24 -6.30
CA PHE A 54 4.18 -4.90 -5.59
C PHE A 54 5.40 -5.43 -6.34
N PHE A 55 6.35 -4.54 -6.63
CA PHE A 55 7.52 -4.81 -7.45
C PHE A 55 8.80 -4.54 -6.68
N ARG A 56 9.73 -5.48 -6.69
CA ARG A 56 11.08 -5.32 -6.19
C ARG A 56 11.99 -4.90 -7.33
N PHE A 57 12.68 -3.79 -7.16
CA PHE A 57 13.70 -3.27 -8.07
C PHE A 57 15.07 -3.57 -7.47
N THR A 58 15.92 -4.24 -8.23
CA THR A 58 17.30 -4.53 -7.86
C THR A 58 18.24 -3.68 -8.70
N ILE A 59 18.97 -2.79 -8.04
CA ILE A 59 19.95 -1.90 -8.65
C ILE A 59 21.36 -2.31 -8.19
N THR A 60 22.29 -2.43 -9.12
CA THR A 60 23.66 -2.79 -8.85
C THR A 60 24.58 -1.62 -9.20
N PRO A 61 25.30 -1.03 -8.23
CA PRO A 61 26.25 0.05 -8.46
C PRO A 61 27.45 -0.41 -9.28
N VAL A 62 27.84 0.41 -10.25
CA VAL A 62 29.08 0.24 -11.03
C VAL A 62 30.26 0.88 -10.31
N GLN A 63 29.99 1.82 -9.45
CA GLN A 63 30.91 2.48 -8.52
C GLN A 63 30.18 2.63 -7.17
N SER A 64 30.91 2.90 -6.10
CA SER A 64 30.27 3.07 -4.78
C SER A 64 29.08 4.05 -4.81
N LEU A 65 27.91 3.59 -4.37
CA LEU A 65 26.67 4.35 -4.29
C LEU A 65 26.47 4.87 -2.87
N GLU A 66 26.27 6.18 -2.74
CA GLU A 66 25.93 6.82 -1.47
C GLU A 66 24.45 7.20 -1.44
N VAL A 67 23.75 6.74 -0.42
CA VAL A 67 22.32 7.04 -0.21
C VAL A 67 22.12 7.75 1.14
N PRO A 68 21.08 8.56 1.31
CA PRO A 68 20.83 9.21 2.59
C PRO A 68 20.52 8.16 3.67
N ALA A 69 20.96 8.40 4.90
CA ALA A 69 20.65 7.54 6.05
C ALA A 69 19.13 7.44 6.25
N VAL A 70 18.44 8.55 6.09
CA VAL A 70 17.00 8.70 6.22
C VAL A 70 16.41 9.26 4.93
N ASN A 71 15.08 9.11 4.74
CA ASN A 71 14.37 9.62 3.56
C ASN A 71 14.88 9.04 2.20
N LYS A 72 15.36 7.81 2.17
CA LYS A 72 15.74 7.12 0.91
C LYS A 72 14.60 7.12 -0.11
N GLY A 73 13.34 7.00 0.35
CA GLY A 73 12.16 7.10 -0.52
C GLY A 73 12.01 8.45 -1.22
N ASN A 74 12.45 9.55 -0.58
CA ASN A 74 12.47 10.86 -1.23
C ASN A 74 13.53 10.92 -2.36
N MET A 75 14.70 10.32 -2.17
CA MET A 75 15.73 10.20 -3.20
C MET A 75 15.19 9.43 -4.42
N LEU A 76 14.58 8.26 -4.19
CA LEU A 76 13.98 7.43 -5.24
C LEU A 76 12.90 8.18 -6.00
N ARG A 77 11.92 8.74 -5.28
CA ARG A 77 10.79 9.45 -5.88
C ARG A 77 11.23 10.73 -6.61
N GLY A 78 12.22 11.43 -6.08
CA GLY A 78 12.77 12.63 -6.70
C GLY A 78 13.42 12.34 -8.04
N GLY A 79 14.39 11.43 -8.06
CA GLY A 79 15.07 10.97 -9.27
C GLY A 79 14.11 10.40 -10.31
N PHE A 80 13.22 9.51 -9.87
CA PHE A 80 12.16 8.95 -10.71
C PHE A 80 11.33 10.05 -11.40
N GLY A 81 10.86 11.06 -10.65
CA GLY A 81 10.01 12.11 -11.21
C GLY A 81 10.67 12.89 -12.34
N HIS A 82 11.99 13.11 -12.25
CA HIS A 82 12.74 13.77 -13.34
C HIS A 82 12.90 12.87 -14.56
N ALA A 83 13.31 11.62 -14.39
CA ALA A 83 13.46 10.66 -15.49
C ALA A 83 12.12 10.39 -16.17
N PHE A 84 11.07 10.14 -15.42
CA PHE A 84 9.73 9.90 -15.94
C PHE A 84 9.19 11.08 -16.76
N ARG A 85 9.41 12.31 -16.29
CA ARG A 85 9.00 13.50 -17.05
C ARG A 85 9.69 13.58 -18.40
N ARG A 86 10.98 13.25 -18.50
CA ARG A 86 11.72 13.23 -19.78
C ARG A 86 11.15 12.18 -20.74
N LEU A 87 10.85 10.98 -20.24
CA LEU A 87 10.25 9.91 -21.05
C LEU A 87 8.86 10.27 -21.59
N CYS A 88 8.08 11.04 -20.83
CA CYS A 88 6.74 11.46 -21.24
C CYS A 88 6.73 12.78 -22.02
N TYR A 89 7.88 13.46 -22.15
CA TYR A 89 7.96 14.77 -22.79
C TYR A 89 7.73 14.67 -24.30
N ILE A 90 6.87 15.54 -24.80
CA ILE A 90 6.70 15.80 -26.24
C ILE A 90 7.00 17.28 -26.52
N PRO A 91 7.52 17.65 -27.73
CA PRO A 91 7.91 19.03 -28.03
C PRO A 91 6.79 20.07 -27.81
N GLN A 92 5.54 19.68 -27.98
CA GLN A 92 4.34 20.52 -27.76
C GLN A 92 3.98 20.72 -26.28
N CYS A 93 4.55 19.95 -25.36
CA CYS A 93 4.28 20.03 -23.93
C CYS A 93 5.06 21.16 -23.27
N ARG A 94 4.53 22.40 -23.34
CA ARG A 94 5.10 23.58 -22.64
C ARG A 94 4.71 23.60 -21.17
N ASP A 95 3.47 23.19 -20.85
CA ASP A 95 2.93 23.07 -19.51
C ASP A 95 2.04 21.83 -19.43
N ILE A 96 2.05 21.15 -18.26
CA ILE A 96 1.24 19.95 -17.99
C ILE A 96 -0.25 20.25 -18.12
N LYS A 97 -0.67 21.46 -17.70
CA LYS A 97 -2.08 21.86 -17.73
C LYS A 97 -2.61 22.04 -19.16
N THR A 98 -1.75 22.46 -20.07
CA THR A 98 -2.07 22.76 -21.48
C THR A 98 -1.55 21.69 -22.44
N CYS A 99 -1.00 20.58 -21.92
CA CYS A 99 -0.45 19.50 -22.72
C CYS A 99 -1.53 18.88 -23.64
N PRO A 100 -1.28 18.77 -24.96
CA PRO A 100 -2.26 18.23 -25.90
C PRO A 100 -2.59 16.76 -25.66
N LEU A 101 -1.74 16.00 -24.95
CA LEU A 101 -2.05 14.64 -24.53
C LEU A 101 -3.17 14.59 -23.46
N GLY A 102 -3.42 15.69 -22.75
CA GLY A 102 -4.52 15.80 -21.79
C GLY A 102 -4.55 14.66 -20.76
N ALA A 103 -5.67 13.92 -20.73
CA ALA A 103 -5.87 12.77 -19.83
C ALA A 103 -5.04 11.54 -20.21
N SER A 104 -4.56 11.44 -21.46
CA SER A 104 -3.72 10.33 -21.93
C SER A 104 -2.25 10.47 -21.51
N CYS A 105 -1.85 11.62 -20.94
CA CYS A 105 -0.48 11.85 -20.50
C CYS A 105 -0.15 11.00 -19.26
N PRO A 106 0.82 10.05 -19.35
CA PRO A 106 1.20 9.22 -18.21
C PRO A 106 1.69 10.05 -17.01
N TYR A 107 2.43 11.14 -17.28
CA TYR A 107 2.91 12.02 -16.21
C TYR A 107 1.76 12.71 -15.48
N LYS A 108 0.77 13.25 -16.20
CA LYS A 108 -0.40 13.89 -15.61
C LYS A 108 -1.20 12.88 -14.79
N THR A 109 -1.45 11.70 -15.34
CA THR A 109 -2.21 10.65 -14.66
C THR A 109 -1.59 10.23 -13.33
N LEU A 110 -0.27 10.10 -13.27
CA LEU A 110 0.42 9.57 -12.09
C LEU A 110 0.85 10.66 -11.09
N PHE A 111 1.28 11.84 -11.58
CA PHE A 111 1.87 12.86 -10.70
C PHE A 111 0.94 14.04 -10.40
N GLU A 112 0.07 14.39 -11.33
CA GLU A 112 -0.86 15.51 -11.22
C GLU A 112 -2.29 15.09 -11.59
N PRO A 113 -2.82 14.02 -10.97
CA PRO A 113 -4.16 13.55 -11.28
C PRO A 113 -5.17 14.67 -10.98
N SER A 114 -6.12 14.85 -11.88
CA SER A 114 -7.21 15.81 -11.72
C SER A 114 -8.53 15.05 -11.61
N PRO A 115 -9.51 15.56 -10.83
CA PRO A 115 -10.84 14.98 -10.80
C PRO A 115 -11.41 14.90 -12.22
N PRO A 116 -12.10 13.82 -12.58
CA PRO A 116 -12.83 13.78 -13.83
C PRO A 116 -13.90 14.87 -13.86
N PRO A 117 -14.28 15.39 -15.04
CA PRO A 117 -15.37 16.34 -15.15
C PRO A 117 -16.64 15.77 -14.51
N GLY A 118 -17.33 16.55 -13.67
CA GLY A 118 -18.56 16.12 -12.99
C GLY A 118 -18.35 15.32 -11.70
N ALA A 119 -17.14 15.21 -11.17
CA ALA A 119 -16.88 14.59 -9.86
C ALA A 119 -17.34 15.50 -8.73
N ASP A 120 -18.61 15.40 -8.33
CA ASP A 120 -19.21 16.19 -7.24
C ASP A 120 -18.65 15.84 -5.86
N ARG A 121 -18.17 14.62 -5.68
CA ARG A 121 -17.46 14.14 -4.48
C ARG A 121 -15.96 14.28 -4.69
N LEU A 122 -15.27 14.83 -3.69
CA LEU A 122 -13.84 15.11 -3.71
C LEU A 122 -13.42 16.34 -4.55
N SER A 123 -14.35 17.09 -5.14
CA SER A 123 -14.05 18.36 -5.81
C SER A 123 -13.33 19.37 -4.92
N LYS A 124 -13.50 19.27 -3.60
CA LYS A 124 -12.79 20.05 -2.58
C LYS A 124 -11.49 19.40 -2.11
N ASN A 125 -11.22 18.15 -2.49
CA ASN A 125 -10.00 17.43 -2.14
C ASN A 125 -8.94 17.74 -3.20
N GLN A 126 -8.24 18.84 -3.02
CA GLN A 126 -7.19 19.31 -3.95
C GLN A 126 -5.99 18.35 -4.05
N ASP A 127 -5.94 17.31 -3.22
CA ASP A 127 -4.79 16.39 -3.13
C ASP A 127 -5.22 14.94 -3.40
N ILE A 128 -5.51 14.65 -4.68
CA ILE A 128 -5.76 13.26 -5.11
C ILE A 128 -4.50 12.44 -4.81
N PRO A 129 -4.62 11.29 -4.11
CA PRO A 129 -3.48 10.47 -3.76
C PRO A 129 -2.80 9.93 -5.03
N ARG A 130 -1.46 9.92 -5.05
CA ARG A 130 -0.72 9.27 -6.13
C ARG A 130 -0.92 7.75 -6.03
N PRO A 131 -1.16 7.06 -7.15
CA PRO A 131 -1.46 5.63 -7.16
C PRO A 131 -0.20 4.75 -7.11
N PHE A 132 0.84 5.24 -6.46
CA PHE A 132 2.08 4.51 -6.25
C PHE A 132 2.73 4.87 -4.91
N VAL A 133 3.52 3.93 -4.39
CA VAL A 133 4.30 4.10 -3.17
C VAL A 133 5.70 3.53 -3.39
N PHE A 134 6.73 4.33 -3.10
CA PHE A 134 8.10 3.83 -3.03
C PHE A 134 8.38 3.33 -1.61
N ARG A 135 8.78 2.07 -1.50
CA ARG A 135 9.27 1.47 -0.26
C ARG A 135 10.77 1.33 -0.32
N ALA A 136 11.46 2.27 0.30
CA ALA A 136 12.90 2.20 0.46
C ALA A 136 13.27 1.22 1.59
N PRO A 137 14.48 0.61 1.53
CA PRO A 137 14.96 -0.24 2.61
C PRO A 137 15.06 0.55 3.92
N GLN A 138 14.54 -0.05 4.99
CA GLN A 138 14.54 0.51 6.34
C GLN A 138 15.83 0.11 7.07
N THR A 139 16.98 0.44 6.49
CA THR A 139 18.32 0.17 7.04
C THR A 139 19.07 1.49 7.20
N TYR A 140 20.05 1.51 8.13
CA TYR A 140 20.97 2.64 8.29
C TYR A 140 22.12 2.63 7.28
N GLN A 141 22.22 1.59 6.43
CA GLN A 141 23.25 1.53 5.41
C GLN A 141 23.15 2.72 4.48
N THR A 142 24.22 3.48 4.38
CA THR A 142 24.35 4.68 3.55
C THR A 142 25.24 4.50 2.34
N ARG A 143 25.98 3.38 2.29
CA ARG A 143 26.95 3.10 1.25
C ARG A 143 26.82 1.67 0.75
N PHE A 144 26.79 1.52 -0.54
CA PHE A 144 26.75 0.25 -1.26
C PHE A 144 27.96 0.21 -2.20
N GLU A 145 28.80 -0.79 -2.04
CA GLU A 145 30.00 -0.93 -2.85
C GLU A 145 29.68 -1.42 -4.26
N LYS A 146 30.64 -1.29 -5.17
CA LYS A 146 30.52 -1.79 -6.53
C LYS A 146 30.10 -3.27 -6.52
N GLY A 147 29.02 -3.59 -7.24
CA GLY A 147 28.45 -4.93 -7.35
C GLY A 147 27.54 -5.33 -6.19
N GLU A 148 27.46 -4.56 -5.11
CA GLU A 148 26.51 -4.77 -4.03
C GLU A 148 25.10 -4.39 -4.47
N ARG A 149 24.07 -5.09 -3.99
CA ARG A 149 22.68 -4.84 -4.41
C ARG A 149 22.01 -3.80 -3.53
N PHE A 150 21.46 -2.77 -4.17
CA PHE A 150 20.52 -1.84 -3.57
C PHE A 150 19.10 -2.19 -4.04
N GLU A 151 18.26 -2.66 -3.13
CA GLU A 151 16.89 -3.09 -3.43
C GLU A 151 15.88 -2.14 -2.81
N PHE A 152 14.78 -1.89 -3.55
CA PHE A 152 13.64 -1.14 -3.04
C PHE A 152 12.35 -1.68 -3.64
N GLY A 153 11.22 -1.38 -2.96
CA GLY A 153 9.89 -1.75 -3.40
C GLY A 153 9.16 -0.61 -4.11
N LEU A 154 8.33 -0.97 -5.06
CA LEU A 154 7.34 -0.11 -5.70
C LEU A 154 5.97 -0.77 -5.62
N LEU A 155 5.01 -0.11 -4.97
CA LEU A 155 3.60 -0.46 -5.06
C LEU A 155 2.96 0.36 -6.17
N LEU A 156 2.19 -0.28 -7.03
CA LEU A 156 1.29 0.34 -8.00
C LEU A 156 -0.16 -0.05 -7.71
N ILE A 157 -1.08 0.91 -7.90
CA ILE A 157 -2.49 0.77 -7.53
C ILE A 157 -3.38 1.10 -8.72
N GLY A 158 -4.33 0.20 -9.03
CA GLY A 158 -5.30 0.36 -10.08
C GLY A 158 -4.66 0.55 -11.45
N ARG A 159 -5.10 1.57 -12.19
CA ARG A 159 -4.60 1.88 -13.54
C ARG A 159 -3.11 2.25 -13.58
N ALA A 160 -2.47 2.53 -12.44
CA ALA A 160 -1.03 2.78 -12.43
C ALA A 160 -0.22 1.55 -12.84
N LEU A 161 -0.77 0.35 -12.71
CA LEU A 161 -0.13 -0.90 -13.17
C LEU A 161 0.14 -0.90 -14.69
N ASP A 162 -0.71 -0.26 -15.46
CA ASP A 162 -0.57 -0.17 -16.92
C ASP A 162 0.65 0.69 -17.33
N PHE A 163 1.17 1.50 -16.39
CA PHE A 163 2.36 2.32 -16.59
C PHE A 163 3.65 1.72 -16.03
N LEU A 164 3.64 0.46 -15.56
CA LEU A 164 4.85 -0.21 -15.03
C LEU A 164 6.06 -0.11 -15.98
N PRO A 165 5.93 -0.27 -17.31
CA PRO A 165 7.07 -0.11 -18.21
C PRO A 165 7.74 1.27 -18.10
N TYR A 166 6.97 2.33 -17.89
CA TYR A 166 7.53 3.68 -17.70
C TYR A 166 8.32 3.78 -16.38
N PHE A 167 7.88 3.12 -15.31
CA PHE A 167 8.65 3.06 -14.07
C PHE A 167 9.99 2.36 -14.29
N VAL A 168 9.97 1.21 -14.94
CA VAL A 168 11.19 0.43 -15.23
C VAL A 168 12.16 1.23 -16.10
N LEU A 169 11.68 1.81 -17.19
CA LEU A 169 12.51 2.64 -18.09
C LEU A 169 13.08 3.87 -17.37
N SER A 170 12.27 4.52 -16.53
CA SER A 170 12.74 5.67 -15.73
C SER A 170 13.88 5.30 -14.79
N PHE A 171 13.77 4.15 -14.10
CA PHE A 171 14.84 3.71 -13.21
C PHE A 171 16.07 3.19 -13.96
N ARG A 172 15.89 2.61 -15.15
CA ARG A 172 17.01 2.25 -16.03
C ARG A 172 17.79 3.50 -16.45
N GLU A 173 17.10 4.54 -16.89
CA GLU A 173 17.75 5.81 -17.22
C GLU A 173 18.41 6.45 -15.99
N LEU A 174 17.67 6.57 -14.88
CA LEU A 174 18.18 7.17 -13.66
C LEU A 174 19.42 6.44 -13.13
N ALA A 175 19.44 5.11 -13.17
CA ALA A 175 20.61 4.32 -12.81
C ALA A 175 21.82 4.64 -13.69
N GLY A 176 21.62 4.70 -15.00
CA GLY A 176 22.65 5.04 -15.97
C GLY A 176 23.14 6.50 -15.88
N GLU A 177 22.26 7.46 -15.55
CA GLU A 177 22.63 8.88 -15.37
C GLU A 177 23.30 9.15 -14.02
N GLY A 178 22.90 8.44 -12.98
CA GLY A 178 23.46 8.56 -11.65
C GLY A 178 22.41 8.62 -10.54
N LEU A 179 22.50 7.69 -9.63
CA LEU A 179 21.65 7.55 -8.45
C LEU A 179 22.41 7.98 -7.18
N GLY A 180 21.67 8.30 -6.13
CA GLY A 180 22.23 8.63 -4.83
C GLY A 180 22.77 10.05 -4.69
N LEU A 181 23.43 10.30 -3.57
CA LEU A 181 23.97 11.62 -3.20
C LEU A 181 25.16 11.99 -4.08
N ASN A 182 25.98 11.02 -4.42
CA ASN A 182 27.16 11.14 -5.25
C ASN A 182 26.91 10.90 -6.75
N ARG A 183 25.64 10.71 -7.15
CA ARG A 183 25.24 10.41 -8.54
C ARG A 183 26.01 9.24 -9.14
N ALA A 184 26.11 8.15 -8.35
CA ALA A 184 26.81 6.95 -8.78
C ALA A 184 26.14 6.30 -9.98
N LYS A 185 26.94 5.88 -10.96
CA LYS A 185 26.47 5.07 -12.09
C LYS A 185 26.09 3.68 -11.56
N CYS A 186 24.90 3.24 -11.95
CA CYS A 186 24.33 1.97 -11.55
C CYS A 186 23.69 1.27 -12.74
N THR A 187 23.34 0.01 -12.57
CA THR A 187 22.56 -0.78 -13.51
C THR A 187 21.26 -1.23 -12.83
N LEU A 188 20.12 -1.05 -13.47
CA LEU A 188 18.90 -1.73 -13.07
C LEU A 188 19.01 -3.20 -13.51
N GLU A 189 19.39 -4.09 -12.58
CA GLU A 189 19.63 -5.50 -12.87
C GLU A 189 18.34 -6.21 -13.26
N LYS A 190 17.31 -6.10 -12.40
CA LYS A 190 16.01 -6.73 -12.61
C LYS A 190 14.88 -6.05 -11.87
N VAL A 191 13.66 -6.37 -12.31
CA VAL A 191 12.40 -6.05 -11.60
C VAL A 191 11.60 -7.33 -11.47
N GLU A 192 11.16 -7.63 -10.25
CA GLU A 192 10.38 -8.81 -9.92
C GLU A 192 9.04 -8.40 -9.30
N GLU A 193 7.96 -9.03 -9.73
CA GLU A 193 6.65 -8.93 -9.10
C GLU A 193 6.61 -9.86 -7.89
N ILE A 194 6.29 -9.31 -6.73
CA ILE A 194 6.12 -10.06 -5.50
C ILE A 194 4.62 -10.24 -5.27
N GLY A 195 4.16 -11.46 -5.47
CA GLY A 195 2.74 -11.81 -5.28
C GLY A 195 2.35 -11.86 -3.81
N VAL A 196 1.05 -11.91 -3.58
CA VAL A 196 0.47 -12.25 -2.28
C VAL A 196 0.80 -13.73 -2.01
N SER A 197 1.79 -13.97 -1.16
CA SER A 197 2.26 -15.33 -0.87
C SER A 197 1.47 -15.95 0.28
N SER A 198 1.12 -17.23 0.14
CA SER A 198 0.59 -18.07 1.22
C SER A 198 1.66 -18.54 2.22
N ASN A 199 2.93 -18.23 1.99
CA ASN A 199 4.08 -18.76 2.75
C ASN A 199 4.69 -17.76 3.75
N GLY A 200 3.92 -16.76 4.21
CA GLY A 200 4.27 -15.92 5.36
C GLY A 200 5.31 -14.81 5.13
N ALA A 201 5.93 -14.73 3.96
CA ALA A 201 6.82 -13.61 3.63
C ALA A 201 6.10 -12.62 2.70
N GLY A 202 5.50 -11.60 3.29
CA GLY A 202 4.79 -10.54 2.57
C GLY A 202 5.71 -9.40 2.12
N PRO A 203 5.19 -8.43 1.35
CA PRO A 203 5.91 -7.21 0.97
C PRO A 203 6.50 -6.42 2.14
N ASN A 204 6.00 -6.62 3.36
CA ASN A 204 6.51 -5.98 4.57
C ASN A 204 7.86 -6.57 5.01
N ASP A 205 8.10 -7.85 4.78
CA ASP A 205 9.32 -8.54 5.23
C ASP A 205 10.51 -8.30 4.31
N ILE A 206 10.25 -8.02 3.03
CA ILE A 206 11.28 -7.88 2.00
C ILE A 206 12.21 -6.70 2.26
N LEU A 207 11.70 -5.63 2.86
CA LEU A 207 12.42 -4.37 3.05
C LEU A 207 12.70 -4.03 4.52
N ALA A 208 12.28 -4.89 5.43
CA ALA A 208 12.44 -4.68 6.87
C ALA A 208 13.88 -4.89 7.39
N GLY A 209 14.85 -5.12 6.50
CA GLY A 209 16.26 -5.30 6.89
C GLY A 209 16.51 -6.54 7.77
N ALA A 210 15.56 -7.48 7.79
CA ALA A 210 15.74 -8.73 8.51
C ALA A 210 16.67 -9.63 7.73
N ASP A 211 17.65 -10.12 8.42
CA ASP A 211 18.57 -11.19 8.02
C ASP A 211 17.82 -12.54 7.85
N ARG A 212 16.53 -12.49 7.52
CA ARG A 212 15.72 -13.67 7.27
C ARG A 212 15.93 -14.10 5.83
N CYS A 213 16.63 -15.20 5.67
CA CYS A 213 17.01 -15.87 4.43
C CYS A 213 15.86 -16.33 3.52
N VAL A 214 14.62 -15.93 3.78
CA VAL A 214 13.48 -16.29 2.93
C VAL A 214 13.04 -15.05 2.16
N ARG A 215 13.70 -14.80 1.05
CA ARG A 215 13.17 -13.87 0.04
C ARG A 215 12.08 -14.63 -0.70
N PRO A 216 10.82 -14.12 -0.72
CA PRO A 216 9.82 -14.75 -1.55
C PRO A 216 10.28 -14.70 -3.00
N ASP A 217 10.16 -15.80 -3.71
CA ASP A 217 10.50 -15.90 -5.12
C ASP A 217 9.63 -14.91 -5.89
N GLY A 218 10.27 -13.85 -6.39
CA GLY A 218 9.63 -12.88 -7.25
C GLY A 218 9.49 -13.43 -8.66
N ARG A 219 8.36 -13.17 -9.31
CA ARG A 219 8.20 -13.41 -10.74
C ARG A 219 8.98 -12.34 -11.51
N LEU A 220 9.91 -12.75 -12.34
CA LEU A 220 10.69 -11.83 -13.16
C LEU A 220 9.76 -11.07 -14.15
N VAL A 221 9.79 -9.75 -14.07
CA VAL A 221 9.05 -8.84 -14.96
C VAL A 221 9.97 -8.19 -15.97
N TYR A 222 11.19 -7.85 -15.55
CA TYR A 222 12.21 -7.24 -16.40
C TYR A 222 13.60 -7.68 -15.97
N SER A 223 14.49 -7.92 -16.91
CA SER A 223 15.92 -8.14 -16.69
C SER A 223 16.73 -7.30 -17.67
N VAL A 224 17.89 -6.81 -17.21
CA VAL A 224 18.86 -6.12 -18.08
C VAL A 224 19.47 -7.03 -19.13
N GLU A 225 19.54 -8.34 -18.86
CA GLU A 225 20.16 -9.34 -19.74
C GLU A 225 19.41 -9.50 -21.06
N ASP A 226 18.08 -9.60 -21.00
CA ASP A 226 17.25 -9.79 -22.19
C ASP A 226 16.41 -8.57 -22.56
N GLN A 227 16.28 -7.60 -21.66
CA GLN A 227 15.51 -6.37 -21.83
C GLN A 227 14.03 -6.59 -22.18
N VAL A 228 13.47 -7.73 -21.82
CA VAL A 228 12.09 -8.13 -22.12
C VAL A 228 11.18 -7.79 -20.95
N PHE A 229 10.06 -7.14 -21.26
CA PHE A 229 8.96 -6.97 -20.31
C PHE A 229 8.03 -8.20 -20.34
N ARG A 230 7.78 -8.77 -19.19
CA ARG A 230 6.90 -9.92 -19.00
C ARG A 230 5.59 -9.49 -18.36
N ALA A 231 4.52 -10.21 -18.67
CA ALA A 231 3.20 -9.95 -18.10
C ALA A 231 3.21 -10.07 -16.57
N THR A 232 2.42 -9.25 -15.89
CA THR A 232 2.21 -9.26 -14.44
C THR A 232 0.97 -10.06 -14.08
N ARG A 233 0.86 -10.52 -12.82
CA ARG A 233 -0.33 -11.25 -12.32
C ARG A 233 -1.49 -10.31 -12.00
N SER A 234 -1.19 -9.12 -11.53
CA SER A 234 -2.18 -8.13 -11.08
C SER A 234 -3.11 -8.67 -10.00
N ASP A 235 -2.57 -8.89 -8.80
CA ASP A 235 -3.36 -9.24 -7.63
C ASP A 235 -4.38 -8.15 -7.32
N THR A 236 -5.48 -8.50 -6.64
CA THR A 236 -6.46 -7.52 -6.18
C THR A 236 -6.24 -7.15 -4.72
N ALA A 237 -6.74 -5.98 -4.33
CA ALA A 237 -6.72 -5.54 -2.93
C ALA A 237 -7.45 -6.53 -2.01
N ASP A 238 -8.51 -7.17 -2.51
CA ASP A 238 -9.26 -8.19 -1.77
C ASP A 238 -8.41 -9.45 -1.52
N GLN A 239 -7.65 -9.92 -2.51
CA GLN A 239 -6.73 -11.05 -2.33
C GLN A 239 -5.66 -10.74 -1.29
N TRP A 240 -5.10 -9.53 -1.32
CA TRP A 240 -4.17 -9.05 -0.30
C TRP A 240 -4.80 -9.07 1.09
N ILE A 241 -5.98 -8.46 1.25
CA ILE A 241 -6.69 -8.39 2.53
C ILE A 241 -6.93 -9.81 3.08
N LYS A 242 -7.47 -10.71 2.27
CA LYS A 242 -7.76 -12.10 2.66
C LYS A 242 -6.52 -12.84 3.15
N THR A 243 -5.43 -12.73 2.43
CA THR A 243 -4.17 -13.40 2.82
C THR A 243 -3.63 -12.81 4.11
N ARG A 244 -3.59 -11.48 4.22
CA ARG A 244 -3.05 -10.80 5.39
C ARG A 244 -3.87 -11.06 6.66
N LEU A 245 -5.20 -11.13 6.53
CA LEU A 245 -6.07 -11.47 7.66
C LEU A 245 -5.92 -12.93 8.10
N ARG A 246 -5.67 -13.87 7.18
CA ARG A 246 -5.37 -15.26 7.54
C ARG A 246 -4.06 -15.35 8.31
N GLU A 247 -3.00 -14.68 7.86
CA GLU A 247 -1.72 -14.62 8.56
C GLU A 247 -1.87 -14.01 9.95
N PHE A 248 -2.58 -12.89 10.06
CA PHE A 248 -2.85 -12.24 11.32
C PHE A 248 -3.65 -13.13 12.29
N SER A 249 -4.69 -13.81 11.81
CA SER A 249 -5.48 -14.74 12.62
C SER A 249 -4.66 -15.95 13.08
N ALA A 250 -3.83 -16.51 12.21
CA ALA A 250 -2.95 -17.63 12.54
C ALA A 250 -1.93 -17.24 13.63
N ALA A 251 -1.34 -16.06 13.52
CA ALA A 251 -0.40 -15.54 14.52
C ALA A 251 -1.06 -15.27 15.90
N ASN A 252 -2.36 -14.95 15.91
CA ASN A 252 -3.12 -14.68 17.14
C ASN A 252 -3.93 -15.88 17.67
N GLY A 253 -3.66 -17.11 17.21
CA GLY A 253 -4.31 -18.32 17.71
C GLY A 253 -5.82 -18.40 17.39
N ASN A 254 -6.29 -17.74 16.32
CA ASN A 254 -7.70 -17.66 15.91
C ASN A 254 -8.66 -17.14 17.00
N ALA A 255 -8.15 -16.44 18.01
CA ALA A 255 -8.98 -15.84 19.04
C ALA A 255 -9.78 -14.64 18.51
N SER A 256 -10.86 -14.29 19.21
CA SER A 256 -11.59 -13.05 18.97
C SER A 256 -10.63 -11.86 19.10
N VAL A 257 -10.50 -11.06 18.02
CA VAL A 257 -9.57 -9.93 18.00
C VAL A 257 -10.20 -8.75 18.75
N GLN A 258 -9.87 -8.63 20.02
CA GLN A 258 -10.23 -7.48 20.84
C GLN A 258 -9.17 -6.38 20.82
N TYR A 259 -7.96 -6.73 20.43
CA TYR A 259 -6.80 -5.84 20.44
C TYR A 259 -6.06 -5.90 19.11
N VAL A 260 -5.54 -4.76 18.70
CA VAL A 260 -4.61 -4.65 17.56
C VAL A 260 -3.53 -3.62 17.89
N THR A 261 -2.27 -4.00 17.66
CA THR A 261 -1.15 -3.07 17.72
C THR A 261 -0.78 -2.65 16.30
N ILE A 262 -0.69 -1.36 16.08
CA ILE A 262 -0.25 -0.79 14.81
C ILE A 262 1.10 -0.15 15.01
N ARG A 263 2.12 -0.65 14.30
CA ARG A 263 3.44 -0.03 14.20
C ARG A 263 3.47 0.98 13.08
N PHE A 264 4.01 2.15 13.35
CA PHE A 264 4.28 3.21 12.38
C PHE A 264 5.76 3.14 11.99
N LEU A 265 6.03 2.41 10.92
CA LEU A 265 7.39 2.07 10.47
C LEU A 265 8.12 3.26 9.84
N THR A 266 7.38 4.21 9.31
CA THR A 266 7.91 5.44 8.72
C THR A 266 7.11 6.66 9.19
N PRO A 267 7.68 7.88 9.13
CA PRO A 267 6.99 9.07 9.61
C PRO A 267 5.57 9.18 9.07
N THR A 268 4.60 9.16 9.97
CA THR A 268 3.17 9.21 9.66
C THR A 268 2.61 10.58 10.02
N PHE A 269 2.20 11.34 9.01
CA PHE A 269 1.62 12.67 9.18
C PHE A 269 0.12 12.63 8.98
N LEU A 270 -0.63 12.85 10.06
CA LEU A 270 -2.09 12.92 10.05
C LEU A 270 -2.58 14.31 10.50
N ARG A 271 -3.76 14.69 10.04
CA ARG A 271 -4.51 15.84 10.55
C ARG A 271 -5.93 15.43 10.91
N ALA A 272 -6.40 15.90 12.05
CA ALA A 272 -7.78 15.76 12.52
C ALA A 272 -8.28 17.11 13.02
N GLY A 273 -9.47 17.54 12.61
CA GLY A 273 -10.01 18.85 13.01
C GLY A 273 -9.14 20.08 12.62
N GLY A 274 -8.26 19.93 11.62
CA GLY A 274 -7.29 20.97 11.25
C GLY A 274 -5.94 20.86 11.96
N GLU A 275 -5.87 20.17 13.10
CA GLU A 275 -4.68 20.02 13.94
C GLU A 275 -3.82 18.83 13.51
N VAL A 276 -2.51 18.92 13.82
CA VAL A 276 -1.55 17.83 13.58
C VAL A 276 -1.68 16.81 14.71
N VAL A 277 -1.92 15.56 14.32
CA VAL A 277 -2.00 14.42 15.24
C VAL A 277 -0.58 13.98 15.59
N ARG A 278 -0.26 13.96 16.90
CA ARG A 278 1.01 13.44 17.42
C ARG A 278 0.86 12.08 18.09
N HIS A 279 -0.30 11.84 18.72
CA HIS A 279 -0.67 10.58 19.36
C HIS A 279 -1.96 10.11 18.68
N PRO A 280 -1.91 9.07 17.83
CA PRO A 280 -3.04 8.72 16.99
C PRO A 280 -4.12 7.99 17.78
N GLU A 281 -5.26 8.63 18.00
CA GLU A 281 -6.49 7.95 18.34
C GLU A 281 -6.96 7.08 17.19
N PHE A 282 -7.58 5.92 17.49
CA PHE A 282 -7.98 4.97 16.45
C PHE A 282 -8.83 5.60 15.36
N HIS A 283 -9.85 6.35 15.74
CA HIS A 283 -10.77 6.99 14.79
C HIS A 283 -10.08 8.01 13.86
N GLN A 284 -9.03 8.68 14.34
CA GLN A 284 -8.26 9.63 13.54
C GLN A 284 -7.45 8.92 12.46
N LEU A 285 -6.77 7.83 12.85
CA LEU A 285 -6.03 6.97 11.95
C LEU A 285 -6.97 6.33 10.92
N PHE A 286 -8.05 5.69 11.39
CA PHE A 286 -9.01 4.98 10.56
C PHE A 286 -9.69 5.89 9.54
N LYS A 287 -10.18 7.07 9.95
CA LYS A 287 -10.83 8.03 9.04
C LYS A 287 -9.88 8.45 7.91
N ARG A 288 -8.61 8.70 8.19
CA ARG A 288 -7.62 9.07 7.15
C ARG A 288 -7.28 7.90 6.22
N LEU A 289 -7.19 6.68 6.77
CA LEU A 289 -6.97 5.48 5.99
C LEU A 289 -8.15 5.19 5.06
N ARG A 290 -9.38 5.19 5.60
CA ARG A 290 -10.62 5.02 4.85
C ARG A 290 -10.73 6.03 3.69
N ASP A 291 -10.50 7.32 3.98
CA ASP A 291 -10.58 8.39 2.99
C ASP A 291 -9.55 8.19 1.87
N ARG A 292 -8.33 7.74 2.22
CA ARG A 292 -7.29 7.43 1.24
C ARG A 292 -7.66 6.23 0.37
N ILE A 293 -8.14 5.15 0.96
CA ILE A 293 -8.55 3.94 0.21
C ILE A 293 -9.71 4.28 -0.73
N ASN A 294 -10.71 5.02 -0.24
CA ASN A 294 -11.82 5.47 -1.07
C ASN A 294 -11.35 6.35 -2.24
N ALA A 295 -10.43 7.27 -2.00
CA ALA A 295 -9.88 8.11 -3.07
C ALA A 295 -9.09 7.28 -4.10
N LEU A 296 -8.28 6.30 -3.66
CA LEU A 296 -7.57 5.40 -4.57
C LEU A 296 -8.54 4.58 -5.43
N SER A 297 -9.60 4.03 -4.83
CA SER A 297 -10.65 3.32 -5.56
C SER A 297 -11.38 4.23 -6.55
N THR A 298 -11.75 5.44 -6.11
CA THR A 298 -12.47 6.41 -6.94
C THR A 298 -11.69 6.83 -8.19
N PHE A 299 -10.39 7.14 -8.04
CA PHE A 299 -9.62 7.74 -9.12
C PHE A 299 -8.83 6.72 -9.94
N PHE A 300 -8.53 5.55 -9.39
CA PHE A 300 -7.65 4.56 -10.05
C PHE A 300 -8.25 3.14 -10.11
N GLY A 301 -9.39 2.90 -9.46
CA GLY A 301 -10.23 1.71 -9.57
C GLY A 301 -11.51 1.97 -10.35
N ASP A 302 -12.58 1.27 -9.99
CA ASP A 302 -13.87 1.31 -10.68
C ASP A 302 -14.84 2.36 -10.12
N GLY A 303 -14.44 3.13 -9.14
CA GLY A 303 -15.25 4.20 -8.57
C GLY A 303 -15.20 4.30 -7.05
N PRO A 304 -16.04 5.18 -6.46
CA PRO A 304 -16.11 5.36 -5.02
C PRO A 304 -16.68 4.13 -4.31
N LEU A 305 -16.23 3.90 -3.09
CA LEU A 305 -16.80 2.85 -2.24
C LEU A 305 -18.18 3.28 -1.75
N HIS A 306 -19.16 2.39 -1.89
CA HIS A 306 -20.53 2.63 -1.42
C HIS A 306 -20.69 2.13 0.02
N LEU A 307 -20.35 2.97 0.99
CA LEU A 307 -20.28 2.63 2.41
C LEU A 307 -20.98 3.69 3.28
N ASP A 308 -21.45 3.29 4.44
CA ASP A 308 -21.87 4.20 5.50
C ASP A 308 -20.63 4.81 6.18
N PHE A 309 -20.07 5.85 5.55
CA PHE A 309 -18.88 6.55 6.05
C PHE A 309 -19.08 7.18 7.43
N LYS A 310 -20.32 7.65 7.72
CA LYS A 310 -20.66 8.27 9.01
C LYS A 310 -20.69 7.22 10.10
N GLY A 311 -21.48 6.17 9.94
CA GLY A 311 -21.59 5.10 10.92
C GLY A 311 -20.26 4.37 11.18
N LEU A 312 -19.45 4.13 10.13
CA LEU A 312 -18.09 3.62 10.29
C LEU A 312 -17.22 4.56 11.16
N GLY A 313 -17.35 5.87 10.96
CA GLY A 313 -16.65 6.86 11.74
C GLY A 313 -17.06 6.88 13.21
N GLU A 314 -18.38 6.78 13.49
CA GLU A 314 -18.96 6.73 14.83
C GLU A 314 -18.57 5.44 15.59
N ARG A 315 -18.52 4.30 14.88
CA ARG A 315 -18.04 3.03 15.48
C ARG A 315 -16.55 3.06 15.76
N ALA A 316 -15.76 3.68 14.89
CA ALA A 316 -14.32 3.85 15.13
C ALA A 316 -14.00 4.72 16.36
N GLU A 317 -14.88 5.66 16.73
CA GLU A 317 -14.74 6.48 17.95
C GLU A 317 -14.94 5.67 19.25
N LYS A 318 -15.59 4.50 19.17
CA LYS A 318 -15.76 3.58 20.32
C LYS A 318 -14.53 2.71 20.59
N VAL A 319 -13.62 2.61 19.64
CA VAL A 319 -12.35 1.88 19.82
C VAL A 319 -11.41 2.74 20.66
N ARG A 320 -10.93 2.18 21.76
CA ARG A 320 -10.08 2.86 22.72
C ARG A 320 -8.61 2.71 22.37
N THR A 321 -7.83 3.74 22.58
CA THR A 321 -6.38 3.69 22.55
C THR A 321 -5.89 3.33 23.96
N ILE A 322 -5.31 2.13 24.13
CA ILE A 322 -4.82 1.67 25.44
C ILE A 322 -3.35 1.94 25.66
N SER A 323 -2.60 2.09 24.57
CA SER A 323 -1.18 2.49 24.60
C SER A 323 -0.84 3.24 23.31
N ALA A 324 -0.04 4.28 23.42
CA ALA A 324 0.53 5.01 22.28
C ALA A 324 1.97 5.43 22.62
N GLN A 325 2.92 4.61 22.17
CA GLN A 325 4.35 4.86 22.29
C GLN A 325 4.85 5.41 20.96
N THR A 326 4.60 6.68 20.73
CA THR A 326 4.92 7.36 19.46
C THR A 326 5.79 8.58 19.68
N ASP A 327 6.85 8.68 18.88
CA ASP A 327 7.78 9.79 18.85
C ASP A 327 7.62 10.62 17.59
N TRP A 328 7.65 11.95 17.72
CA TRP A 328 7.62 12.85 16.58
C TRP A 328 9.00 12.97 15.96
N VAL A 329 9.12 12.62 14.69
CA VAL A 329 10.37 12.70 13.92
C VAL A 329 10.27 13.87 12.94
N GLU A 330 11.17 14.82 13.09
CA GLU A 330 11.29 15.94 12.15
C GLU A 330 12.09 15.53 10.92
N ARG A 331 11.49 15.72 9.75
CA ARG A 331 12.10 15.44 8.44
C ARG A 331 11.76 16.56 7.48
N PHE A 332 12.74 16.97 6.72
CA PHE A 332 12.57 18.01 5.71
C PHE A 332 13.24 17.58 4.40
N ARG A 333 12.71 18.09 3.31
CA ARG A 333 13.37 18.04 2.01
C ARG A 333 13.37 19.42 1.38
N THR A 334 14.39 19.73 0.60
CA THR A 334 14.40 20.90 -0.27
C THR A 334 14.07 20.47 -1.69
N SER A 335 13.15 21.17 -2.34
CA SER A 335 12.81 20.95 -3.74
C SER A 335 13.95 21.46 -4.61
N SER A 336 14.57 20.59 -5.41
CA SER A 336 15.59 21.01 -6.39
C SER A 336 15.03 21.93 -7.48
N LYS A 337 13.71 21.90 -7.72
CA LYS A 337 13.03 22.74 -8.71
C LYS A 337 12.74 24.15 -8.22
N THR A 338 12.33 24.30 -6.96
CA THR A 338 11.81 25.58 -6.43
C THR A 338 12.61 26.12 -5.25
N GLY A 339 13.60 25.40 -4.72
CA GLY A 339 14.31 25.75 -3.50
C GLY A 339 13.44 25.68 -2.21
N GLN A 340 12.14 25.42 -2.34
CA GLN A 340 11.24 25.38 -1.19
C GLN A 340 11.52 24.20 -0.28
N ARG A 341 11.51 24.45 1.02
CA ARG A 341 11.59 23.43 2.06
C ARG A 341 10.20 22.85 2.31
N HIS A 342 10.08 21.54 2.22
CA HIS A 342 8.86 20.79 2.47
C HIS A 342 9.04 19.91 3.70
N GLU A 343 8.06 19.94 4.58
CA GLU A 343 8.03 19.08 5.76
C GLU A 343 7.60 17.65 5.36
N LEU A 344 8.39 16.67 5.81
CA LEU A 344 8.10 15.23 5.71
C LEU A 344 8.00 14.60 7.10
N SER A 345 7.84 15.42 8.14
CA SER A 345 7.75 15.02 9.55
C SER A 345 6.53 14.14 9.80
N GLY A 346 6.55 13.43 10.90
CA GLY A 346 5.45 12.59 11.34
C GLY A 346 5.82 11.80 12.59
N PHE A 347 4.88 11.13 13.20
CA PHE A 347 5.15 10.23 14.30
C PHE A 347 5.57 8.85 13.77
N VAL A 348 6.41 8.17 14.54
CA VAL A 348 6.82 6.77 14.40
C VAL A 348 6.62 6.07 15.74
N GLY A 349 6.70 4.73 15.79
CA GLY A 349 6.49 3.97 17.02
C GLY A 349 5.29 3.05 16.90
N GLU A 350 4.53 2.87 17.98
CA GLU A 350 3.38 1.96 17.96
C GLU A 350 2.23 2.47 18.82
N ALA A 351 1.02 2.04 18.47
CA ALA A 351 -0.17 2.26 19.28
C ALA A 351 -1.02 0.99 19.32
N THR A 352 -1.56 0.68 20.50
CA THR A 352 -2.43 -0.48 20.73
C THR A 352 -3.85 0.01 20.98
N TYR A 353 -4.77 -0.61 20.27
CA TYR A 353 -6.19 -0.28 20.29
C TYR A 353 -7.01 -1.46 20.76
N GLU A 354 -8.12 -1.18 21.46
CA GLU A 354 -9.02 -2.16 22.05
C GLU A 354 -10.48 -1.86 21.70
N GLY A 355 -11.25 -2.88 21.34
CA GLY A 355 -12.67 -2.77 21.05
C GLY A 355 -13.15 -3.76 20.00
N GLU A 356 -14.30 -3.46 19.41
CA GLU A 356 -14.86 -4.22 18.29
C GLU A 356 -14.08 -3.91 16.98
N LEU A 357 -12.95 -4.60 16.82
CA LEU A 357 -11.99 -4.29 15.76
C LEU A 357 -12.26 -5.02 14.44
N LYS A 358 -13.11 -6.05 14.46
CA LYS A 358 -13.31 -6.97 13.34
C LYS A 358 -13.61 -6.27 12.02
N GLU A 359 -14.51 -5.28 12.01
CA GLU A 359 -14.87 -4.54 10.78
C GLU A 359 -13.76 -3.64 10.23
N PHE A 360 -12.77 -3.29 11.07
CA PHE A 360 -11.68 -2.38 10.72
C PHE A 360 -10.42 -3.10 10.23
N LEU A 361 -10.26 -4.40 10.58
CA LEU A 361 -9.08 -5.18 10.20
C LEU A 361 -8.81 -5.21 8.69
N PRO A 362 -9.82 -5.36 7.80
CA PRO A 362 -9.60 -5.32 6.35
C PRO A 362 -8.99 -4.00 5.87
N TRP A 363 -9.39 -2.88 6.49
CA TRP A 363 -8.86 -1.57 6.18
C TRP A 363 -7.41 -1.42 6.62
N ILE A 364 -7.10 -1.91 7.83
CA ILE A 364 -5.74 -1.87 8.37
C ILE A 364 -4.82 -2.75 7.53
N ALA A 365 -5.27 -3.97 7.17
CA ALA A 365 -4.53 -4.88 6.30
C ALA A 365 -4.19 -4.24 4.95
N LEU A 366 -5.16 -3.55 4.31
CA LEU A 366 -4.89 -2.80 3.09
C LEU A 366 -4.02 -1.56 3.36
N GLY A 367 -4.15 -0.96 4.54
CA GLY A 367 -3.33 0.16 5.00
C GLY A 367 -1.84 -0.15 5.05
N GLU A 368 -1.47 -1.37 5.43
CA GLU A 368 -0.08 -1.84 5.38
C GLU A 368 0.49 -1.73 3.96
N LEU A 369 -0.34 -1.94 2.94
CA LEU A 369 0.07 -1.89 1.54
C LEU A 369 0.07 -0.46 1.00
N VAL A 370 -1.05 0.28 1.17
CA VAL A 370 -1.24 1.58 0.52
C VAL A 370 -0.70 2.77 1.33
N HIS A 371 -0.25 2.52 2.57
CA HIS A 371 0.18 3.51 3.55
C HIS A 371 -0.94 4.46 3.99
N VAL A 372 -0.70 5.31 4.99
CA VAL A 372 -1.68 6.25 5.52
C VAL A 372 -1.10 7.67 5.69
N GLY A 373 -1.93 8.69 5.55
CA GLY A 373 -1.54 10.08 5.76
C GLY A 373 -0.83 10.72 4.56
N LYS A 374 -0.10 11.81 4.85
CA LYS A 374 0.60 12.56 3.81
C LYS A 374 1.89 11.87 3.38
N HIS A 375 2.33 12.19 2.18
CA HIS A 375 3.63 11.77 1.64
C HIS A 375 3.79 10.25 1.40
N ALA A 376 2.70 9.49 1.29
CA ALA A 376 2.74 8.06 1.05
C ALA A 376 3.55 7.68 -0.21
N ALA A 377 3.48 8.47 -1.28
CA ALA A 377 4.26 8.24 -2.51
C ALA A 377 5.79 8.29 -2.29
N TRP A 378 6.27 8.87 -1.19
CA TRP A 378 7.68 8.86 -0.76
C TRP A 378 8.00 7.75 0.24
N GLY A 379 7.02 6.88 0.56
CA GLY A 379 7.17 5.80 1.54
C GLY A 379 6.79 6.17 2.97
N ASN A 380 6.31 7.40 3.23
CA ASN A 380 5.82 7.80 4.55
C ASN A 380 4.47 7.14 4.87
N GLY A 381 4.12 7.03 6.15
CA GLY A 381 2.87 6.45 6.59
C GLY A 381 2.77 4.93 6.40
N TRP A 382 3.91 4.25 6.33
CA TRP A 382 3.94 2.79 6.32
C TRP A 382 3.60 2.26 7.70
N ILE A 383 2.57 1.43 7.77
CA ILE A 383 2.09 0.80 9.00
C ILE A 383 2.23 -0.71 8.93
N GLY A 384 2.30 -1.36 10.08
CA GLY A 384 2.27 -2.82 10.23
C GLY A 384 1.28 -3.20 11.31
N MET A 385 0.46 -4.24 11.07
CA MET A 385 -0.53 -4.77 11.98
C MET A 385 0.03 -5.98 12.74
N HIS A 386 -0.05 -5.94 14.07
CA HIS A 386 0.44 -6.99 14.96
C HIS A 386 -0.62 -7.33 16.02
N GLY A 387 -0.59 -8.59 16.50
CA GLY A 387 -1.36 -9.01 17.67
C GLY A 387 -0.65 -8.70 19.00
N ILE A 388 -1.34 -8.88 20.12
CA ILE A 388 -0.71 -8.81 21.43
C ILE A 388 0.19 -10.04 21.61
N GLY A 389 1.45 -9.82 21.96
CA GLY A 389 2.43 -10.88 22.20
C GLY A 389 3.37 -11.15 21.05
N ASP A 390 3.17 -10.54 19.89
CA ASP A 390 4.13 -10.57 18.79
C ASP A 390 5.27 -9.56 19.03
N SER A 391 5.84 -9.64 20.24
CA SER A 391 7.05 -8.91 20.60
C SER A 391 8.24 -9.57 19.91
N SER A 392 8.32 -9.48 18.59
CA SER A 392 9.63 -9.56 17.94
C SER A 392 10.42 -8.36 18.47
N SER A 393 11.19 -8.64 19.51
CA SER A 393 12.03 -7.71 20.28
C SER A 393 13.17 -7.13 19.47
N ASP A 394 12.95 -6.86 18.19
CA ASP A 394 13.98 -6.31 17.35
C ASP A 394 13.36 -5.24 16.46
N ARG A 395 13.55 -4.00 16.89
CA ARG A 395 13.79 -2.83 16.04
C ARG A 395 13.11 -1.55 16.48
N ARG A 396 13.94 -0.69 17.01
CA ARG A 396 13.62 0.72 17.13
C ARG A 396 13.32 1.28 15.74
N PRO A 397 12.28 2.13 15.58
CA PRO A 397 12.02 2.81 14.32
C PRO A 397 13.23 3.67 13.93
N VAL A 398 13.48 3.72 12.64
CA VAL A 398 14.58 4.49 12.01
C VAL A 398 14.26 5.96 11.89
#